data_e86e594b39708bfa50b6aa92a641d735
#
_entry.id   e86e594b39708bfa50b6aa92a641d735
#
_cell.length_a   1.000
_cell.length_b   1.000
_cell.length_c   1.000
_cell.angle_alpha   90.00
_cell.angle_beta   90.00
_cell.angle_gamma   90.00
#
_symmetry.space_group_name_H-M   'P 1'
#
loop_
_entity.id
_entity.type
_entity.pdbx_description
1 polymer ?
#
loop_
_entity_poly.entity_id
_entity_poly.type
_entity_poly.pdbx_seq_one_letter_code
_entity_poly.pdbx_strand_id
1 'polypeptide(L)'
;AISSIYTSQYLRTQQTIEPLSKSLNISIEEDLRLNELNNGFIDNMTEKEFKTKFPAEWEAYNARTADFRFPGGETGKEASERIESFLIEKRVKHKNENILVVSHDGLIRVCMCVLLGIPVFHRGDFKVDLFGLTEIDFQVDVGRWKLLGFNNVI
;
A
#
# COMPACT_ATOMS: atom_id res chain seq x y z
N ALA A 1 12.66 -11.66 15.03
CA ALA A 1 13.49 -11.67 13.81
C ALA A 1 12.56 -11.69 12.60
N ILE A 2 12.98 -11.10 11.46
CA ILE A 2 12.26 -11.15 10.18
C ILE A 2 12.52 -12.52 9.55
N SER A 3 11.47 -13.17 9.04
CA SER A 3 11.56 -14.49 8.39
C SER A 3 11.45 -14.42 6.87
N SER A 4 10.77 -13.41 6.33
CA SER A 4 10.54 -13.25 4.89
C SER A 4 10.43 -11.78 4.50
N ILE A 5 10.80 -11.47 3.25
CA ILE A 5 10.76 -10.13 2.69
C ILE A 5 9.94 -10.15 1.39
N TYR A 6 8.91 -9.32 1.31
CA TYR A 6 8.05 -9.14 0.14
C TYR A 6 8.18 -7.73 -0.43
N THR A 7 8.21 -7.62 -1.75
CA THR A 7 8.24 -6.32 -2.45
C THR A 7 7.24 -6.30 -3.59
N SER A 8 6.91 -5.09 -4.06
CA SER A 8 6.32 -4.92 -5.38
C SER A 8 7.31 -5.34 -6.47
N GLN A 9 6.82 -5.44 -7.71
CA GLN A 9 7.68 -5.71 -8.88
C GLN A 9 8.53 -4.51 -9.31
N TYR A 10 8.33 -3.33 -8.72
CA TYR A 10 9.06 -2.14 -9.10
C TYR A 10 10.47 -2.14 -8.52
N LEU A 11 11.45 -1.87 -9.37
CA LEU A 11 12.87 -1.86 -9.01
C LEU A 11 13.18 -1.01 -7.77
N ARG A 12 12.49 0.12 -7.61
CA ARG A 12 12.70 1.02 -6.45
C ARG A 12 12.41 0.36 -5.09
N THR A 13 11.42 -0.55 -4.99
CA THR A 13 11.15 -1.27 -3.74
C THR A 13 12.20 -2.33 -3.48
N GLN A 14 12.64 -3.03 -4.51
CA GLN A 14 13.70 -4.02 -4.42
C GLN A 14 15.02 -3.38 -3.99
N GLN A 15 15.41 -2.28 -4.63
CA GLN A 15 16.63 -1.53 -4.29
C GLN A 15 16.60 -0.97 -2.85
N THR A 16 15.43 -0.55 -2.38
CA THR A 16 15.26 -0.05 -1.01
C THR A 16 15.60 -1.13 0.02
N ILE A 17 15.21 -2.38 -0.21
CA ILE A 17 15.35 -3.45 0.78
C ILE A 17 16.58 -4.34 0.53
N GLU A 18 17.22 -4.25 -0.62
CA GLU A 18 18.35 -5.10 -0.99
C GLU A 18 19.50 -5.12 0.05
N PRO A 19 19.91 -3.99 0.64
CA PRO A 19 20.96 -4.01 1.67
C PRO A 19 20.58 -4.85 2.88
N LEU A 20 19.33 -4.74 3.34
CA LEU A 20 18.83 -5.49 4.47
C LEU A 20 18.65 -6.98 4.14
N SER A 21 18.11 -7.29 2.95
CA SER A 21 17.98 -8.66 2.43
C SER A 21 19.33 -9.38 2.45
N LYS A 22 20.39 -8.74 1.95
CA LYS A 22 21.77 -9.26 1.98
C LYS A 22 22.29 -9.45 3.41
N SER A 23 22.06 -8.49 4.28
CA SER A 23 22.51 -8.54 5.67
C SER A 23 21.84 -9.65 6.47
N LEU A 24 20.56 -9.91 6.22
CA LEU A 24 19.78 -10.96 6.88
C LEU A 24 19.90 -12.32 6.20
N ASN A 25 20.49 -12.38 5.00
CA ASN A 25 20.52 -13.55 4.12
C ASN A 25 19.12 -14.12 3.83
N ILE A 26 18.16 -13.21 3.56
CA ILE A 26 16.77 -13.54 3.21
C ILE A 26 16.52 -13.08 1.78
N SER A 27 16.02 -13.97 0.91
CA SER A 27 15.65 -13.61 -0.46
C SER A 27 14.42 -12.70 -0.50
N ILE A 28 14.38 -11.83 -1.50
CA ILE A 28 13.23 -10.97 -1.79
C ILE A 28 12.24 -11.77 -2.64
N GLU A 29 10.98 -11.82 -2.21
CA GLU A 29 9.85 -12.36 -2.97
C GLU A 29 9.02 -11.20 -3.54
N GLU A 30 8.76 -11.22 -4.85
CA GLU A 30 7.91 -10.23 -5.52
C GLU A 30 6.44 -10.65 -5.46
N ASP A 31 5.55 -9.67 -5.24
CA ASP A 31 4.10 -9.87 -5.30
C ASP A 31 3.42 -8.68 -6.00
N LEU A 32 2.69 -8.97 -7.09
CA LEU A 32 1.97 -7.98 -7.89
C LEU A 32 0.98 -7.15 -7.07
N ARG A 33 0.42 -7.75 -6.02
CA ARG A 33 -0.56 -7.10 -5.15
C ARG A 33 0.04 -5.95 -4.34
N LEU A 34 1.38 -5.86 -4.28
CA LEU A 34 2.12 -4.78 -3.63
C LEU A 34 2.49 -3.63 -4.56
N ASN A 35 2.15 -3.70 -5.85
CA ASN A 35 2.43 -2.63 -6.80
C ASN A 35 1.68 -1.34 -6.41
N GLU A 36 2.27 -0.20 -6.78
CA GLU A 36 1.63 1.12 -6.59
C GLU A 36 0.24 1.17 -7.25
N LEU A 37 -0.57 2.10 -6.80
CA LEU A 37 -1.86 2.36 -7.42
C LEU A 37 -1.67 2.64 -8.91
N ASN A 38 -2.49 2.00 -9.73
CA ASN A 38 -2.56 2.32 -11.14
C ASN A 38 -3.42 3.57 -11.33
N ASN A 39 -2.77 4.73 -11.46
CA ASN A 39 -3.46 5.99 -11.70
C ASN A 39 -3.77 6.21 -13.20
N GLY A 40 -3.49 5.22 -14.05
CA GLY A 40 -3.83 5.26 -15.47
C GLY A 40 -3.16 6.42 -16.22
N PHE A 41 -3.93 7.15 -16.99
CA PHE A 41 -3.41 8.21 -17.87
C PHE A 41 -2.88 9.42 -17.11
N ILE A 42 -3.18 9.56 -15.80
CA ILE A 42 -2.66 10.68 -15.02
C ILE A 42 -1.26 10.43 -14.47
N ASP A 43 -0.73 9.21 -14.56
CA ASP A 43 0.66 8.94 -14.21
C ASP A 43 1.58 9.87 -15.01
N ASN A 44 2.47 10.55 -14.31
CA ASN A 44 3.38 11.57 -14.86
C ASN A 44 2.71 12.88 -15.33
N MET A 45 1.43 13.12 -15.06
CA MET A 45 0.82 14.43 -15.25
C MET A 45 1.07 15.32 -14.03
N THR A 46 1.26 16.60 -14.31
CA THR A 46 1.16 17.62 -13.27
C THR A 46 -0.30 17.80 -12.85
N GLU A 47 -0.52 18.32 -11.65
CA GLU A 47 -1.86 18.67 -11.17
C GLU A 47 -2.61 19.59 -12.15
N LYS A 48 -1.91 20.56 -12.73
CA LYS A 48 -2.47 21.49 -13.74
C LYS A 48 -2.94 20.75 -15.00
N GLU A 49 -2.15 19.81 -15.49
CA GLU A 49 -2.50 19.00 -16.66
C GLU A 49 -3.70 18.10 -16.37
N PHE A 50 -3.73 17.45 -15.20
CA PHE A 50 -4.85 16.62 -14.78
C PHE A 50 -6.15 17.45 -14.73
N LYS A 51 -6.13 18.58 -14.02
CA LYS A 51 -7.29 19.51 -13.94
C LYS A 51 -7.74 20.01 -15.31
N THR A 52 -6.84 20.24 -16.24
CA THR A 52 -7.17 20.76 -17.57
C THR A 52 -7.73 19.69 -18.48
N LYS A 53 -7.15 18.48 -18.47
CA LYS A 53 -7.52 17.38 -19.37
C LYS A 53 -8.74 16.58 -18.88
N PHE A 54 -8.91 16.47 -17.58
CA PHE A 54 -9.91 15.66 -16.92
C PHE A 54 -10.60 16.44 -15.78
N PRO A 55 -11.31 17.54 -16.08
CA PRO A 55 -11.86 18.42 -15.04
C PRO A 55 -12.89 17.76 -14.14
N ALA A 56 -13.75 16.90 -14.68
CA ALA A 56 -14.77 16.19 -13.90
C ALA A 56 -14.14 15.17 -12.94
N GLU A 57 -13.13 14.44 -13.40
CA GLU A 57 -12.37 13.47 -12.61
C GLU A 57 -11.52 14.19 -11.56
N TRP A 58 -10.98 15.36 -11.87
CA TRP A 58 -10.29 16.20 -10.91
C TRP A 58 -11.22 16.63 -9.76
N GLU A 59 -12.43 17.07 -10.07
CA GLU A 59 -13.42 17.46 -9.07
C GLU A 59 -13.82 16.26 -8.20
N ALA A 60 -14.11 15.10 -8.80
CA ALA A 60 -14.45 13.88 -8.09
C ALA A 60 -13.32 13.41 -7.16
N TYR A 61 -12.08 13.47 -7.63
CA TYR A 61 -10.90 13.12 -6.82
C TYR A 61 -10.75 14.04 -5.59
N ASN A 62 -10.92 15.35 -5.76
CA ASN A 62 -10.77 16.32 -4.68
C ASN A 62 -11.94 16.35 -3.71
N ALA A 63 -13.14 15.97 -4.15
CA ALA A 63 -14.33 15.92 -3.29
C ALA A 63 -14.19 14.91 -2.15
N ARG A 64 -13.45 13.81 -2.34
CA ARG A 64 -13.22 12.75 -1.33
C ARG A 64 -14.49 12.23 -0.66
N THR A 65 -15.58 12.17 -1.42
CA THR A 65 -16.90 11.75 -0.93
C THR A 65 -17.31 10.36 -1.38
N ALA A 66 -16.61 9.81 -2.36
CA ALA A 66 -16.85 8.50 -2.94
C ALA A 66 -15.56 7.90 -3.50
N ASP A 67 -15.58 6.60 -3.74
CA ASP A 67 -14.49 5.95 -4.46
C ASP A 67 -14.41 6.46 -5.89
N PHE A 68 -13.21 6.47 -6.44
CA PHE A 68 -12.89 7.13 -7.68
C PHE A 68 -11.99 6.25 -8.55
N ARG A 69 -12.27 6.24 -9.87
CA ARG A 69 -11.40 5.61 -10.87
C ARG A 69 -10.66 6.69 -11.65
N PHE A 70 -9.34 6.68 -11.59
CA PHE A 70 -8.56 7.48 -12.53
C PHE A 70 -8.74 6.97 -13.95
N PRO A 71 -8.79 7.86 -14.98
CA PRO A 71 -8.94 7.46 -16.37
C PRO A 71 -7.89 6.42 -16.79
N GLY A 72 -8.35 5.21 -17.16
CA GLY A 72 -7.48 4.08 -17.50
C GLY A 72 -6.80 3.38 -16.31
N GLY A 73 -7.10 3.79 -15.08
CA GLY A 73 -6.53 3.25 -13.85
C GLY A 73 -7.46 2.32 -13.08
N GLU A 74 -7.08 2.02 -11.82
CA GLU A 74 -7.87 1.24 -10.88
C GLU A 74 -8.67 2.13 -9.93
N THR A 75 -9.71 1.57 -9.30
CA THR A 75 -10.42 2.21 -8.18
C THR A 75 -9.70 1.93 -6.86
N GLY A 76 -10.02 2.71 -5.84
CA GLY A 76 -9.57 2.40 -4.47
C GLY A 76 -10.08 1.05 -3.99
N LYS A 77 -11.30 0.66 -4.39
CA LYS A 77 -11.87 -0.66 -4.07
C LYS A 77 -11.04 -1.80 -4.67
N GLU A 78 -10.69 -1.73 -5.94
CA GLU A 78 -9.83 -2.75 -6.59
C GLU A 78 -8.47 -2.84 -5.91
N ALA A 79 -7.87 -1.71 -5.55
CA ALA A 79 -6.62 -1.69 -4.79
C ALA A 79 -6.78 -2.30 -3.39
N SER A 80 -7.90 -2.02 -2.69
CA SER A 80 -8.18 -2.59 -1.38
C SER A 80 -8.38 -4.10 -1.43
N GLU A 81 -9.08 -4.61 -2.43
CA GLU A 81 -9.29 -6.04 -2.62
C GLU A 81 -7.98 -6.80 -2.84
N ARG A 82 -7.04 -6.25 -3.63
CA ARG A 82 -5.75 -6.91 -3.86
C ARG A 82 -4.84 -6.89 -2.63
N ILE A 83 -4.78 -5.79 -1.88
CA ILE A 83 -3.97 -5.74 -0.65
C ILE A 83 -4.59 -6.60 0.46
N GLU A 84 -5.90 -6.63 0.59
CA GLU A 84 -6.58 -7.51 1.54
C GLU A 84 -6.32 -8.99 1.24
N SER A 85 -6.39 -9.39 -0.03
CA SER A 85 -6.02 -10.74 -0.47
C SER A 85 -4.57 -11.09 -0.10
N PHE A 86 -3.63 -10.17 -0.26
CA PHE A 86 -2.25 -10.36 0.18
C PHE A 86 -2.16 -10.59 1.70
N LEU A 87 -2.78 -9.72 2.49
CA LEU A 87 -2.75 -9.80 3.95
C LEU A 87 -3.38 -11.10 4.47
N ILE A 88 -4.50 -11.53 3.88
CA ILE A 88 -5.17 -12.79 4.23
C ILE A 88 -4.26 -14.00 3.97
N GLU A 89 -3.62 -14.05 2.81
CA GLU A 89 -2.69 -15.13 2.47
C GLU A 89 -1.48 -15.15 3.40
N LYS A 90 -0.84 -13.98 3.60
CA LYS A 90 0.41 -13.92 4.37
C LYS A 90 0.20 -14.22 5.86
N ARG A 91 -0.92 -13.82 6.46
CA ARG A 91 -1.22 -14.18 7.86
C ARG A 91 -1.38 -15.69 8.07
N VAL A 92 -1.81 -16.42 7.04
CA VAL A 92 -1.93 -17.89 7.10
C VAL A 92 -0.57 -18.56 6.89
N LYS A 93 0.18 -18.09 5.88
CA LYS A 93 1.50 -18.62 5.53
C LYS A 93 2.53 -18.37 6.64
N HIS A 94 2.49 -17.22 7.28
CA HIS A 94 3.48 -16.73 8.24
C HIS A 94 2.94 -16.64 9.68
N LYS A 95 2.27 -17.70 10.11
CA LYS A 95 1.73 -17.76 11.47
C LYS A 95 2.85 -17.71 12.51
N ASN A 96 2.79 -16.73 13.43
CA ASN A 96 3.79 -16.46 14.46
C ASN A 96 5.16 -16.04 13.91
N GLU A 97 5.21 -15.45 12.72
CA GLU A 97 6.41 -14.94 12.11
C GLU A 97 6.29 -13.45 11.85
N ASN A 98 7.43 -12.76 11.79
CA ASN A 98 7.48 -11.38 11.34
C ASN A 98 7.95 -11.35 9.88
N ILE A 99 7.18 -10.74 9.03
CA ILE A 99 7.55 -10.48 7.64
C ILE A 99 7.76 -8.99 7.41
N LEU A 100 8.63 -8.66 6.48
CA LEU A 100 8.84 -7.28 6.03
C LEU A 100 8.26 -7.09 4.64
N VAL A 101 7.46 -6.05 4.47
CA VAL A 101 6.81 -5.73 3.20
C VAL A 101 7.22 -4.34 2.76
N VAL A 102 7.72 -4.21 1.53
CA VAL A 102 8.08 -2.93 0.93
C VAL A 102 7.15 -2.63 -0.24
N SER A 103 6.43 -1.54 -0.12
CA SER A 103 5.43 -1.12 -1.09
C SER A 103 5.52 0.39 -1.36
N HIS A 104 4.43 1.03 -1.69
CA HIS A 104 4.35 2.40 -2.18
C HIS A 104 3.38 3.23 -1.35
N ASP A 105 3.56 4.55 -1.37
CA ASP A 105 2.76 5.51 -0.64
C ASP A 105 1.25 5.30 -0.85
N GLY A 106 0.79 5.29 -2.09
CA GLY A 106 -0.64 5.15 -2.39
C GLY A 106 -1.23 3.84 -1.89
N LEU A 107 -0.56 2.71 -2.10
CA LEU A 107 -1.05 1.41 -1.64
C LEU A 107 -0.99 1.28 -0.11
N ILE A 108 0.03 1.81 0.55
CA ILE A 108 0.11 1.81 2.02
C ILE A 108 -1.07 2.58 2.62
N ARG A 109 -1.44 3.73 2.05
CA ARG A 109 -2.63 4.49 2.48
C ARG A 109 -3.92 3.70 2.30
N VAL A 110 -4.08 2.99 1.19
CA VAL A 110 -5.22 2.07 0.98
C VAL A 110 -5.21 0.96 2.03
N CYS A 111 -4.06 0.36 2.31
CA CYS A 111 -3.90 -0.65 3.35
C CYS A 111 -4.36 -0.14 4.71
N MET A 112 -4.02 1.11 5.08
CA MET A 112 -4.50 1.74 6.32
C MET A 112 -6.02 1.84 6.36
N CYS A 113 -6.67 2.21 5.25
CA CYS A 113 -8.13 2.22 5.18
C CYS A 113 -8.73 0.83 5.44
N VAL A 114 -8.16 -0.21 4.81
CA VAL A 114 -8.58 -1.61 5.01
C VAL A 114 -8.44 -2.03 6.47
N LEU A 115 -7.28 -1.78 7.08
CA LEU A 115 -6.98 -2.19 8.46
C LEU A 115 -7.88 -1.51 9.49
N LEU A 116 -8.25 -0.25 9.27
CA LEU A 116 -9.03 0.56 10.19
C LEU A 116 -10.53 0.58 9.88
N GLY A 117 -10.97 -0.11 8.79
CA GLY A 117 -12.37 -0.10 8.36
C GLY A 117 -12.87 1.27 7.90
N ILE A 118 -11.98 2.08 7.36
CA ILE A 118 -12.27 3.42 6.84
C ILE A 118 -12.56 3.34 5.33
N PRO A 119 -13.54 4.08 4.80
CA PRO A 119 -13.77 4.13 3.36
C PRO A 119 -12.50 4.53 2.59
N VAL A 120 -12.20 3.82 1.50
CA VAL A 120 -10.94 3.94 0.76
C VAL A 120 -10.70 5.32 0.14
N PHE A 121 -11.74 6.11 -0.07
CA PHE A 121 -11.61 7.48 -0.55
C PHE A 121 -11.05 8.45 0.52
N HIS A 122 -10.91 8.00 1.78
CA HIS A 122 -10.20 8.71 2.83
C HIS A 122 -8.70 8.40 2.90
N ARG A 123 -8.16 7.61 1.95
CA ARG A 123 -6.71 7.29 1.92
C ARG A 123 -5.80 8.52 1.88
N GLY A 124 -6.30 9.63 1.35
CA GLY A 124 -5.57 10.90 1.34
C GLY A 124 -5.39 11.57 2.71
N ASP A 125 -6.06 11.08 3.75
CA ASP A 125 -5.94 11.60 5.12
C ASP A 125 -4.72 11.03 5.86
N PHE A 126 -4.07 10.00 5.29
CA PHE A 126 -2.84 9.44 5.81
C PHE A 126 -1.62 10.06 5.12
N LYS A 127 -0.62 10.45 5.92
CA LYS A 127 0.70 10.84 5.41
C LYS A 127 1.64 9.64 5.54
N VAL A 128 2.32 9.32 4.45
CA VAL A 128 3.36 8.30 4.41
C VAL A 128 4.67 8.95 3.97
N ASP A 129 5.70 8.83 4.76
CA ASP A 129 7.03 9.36 4.46
C ASP A 129 7.93 8.27 3.85
N LEU A 130 8.96 8.69 3.13
CA LEU A 130 10.00 7.77 2.65
C LEU A 130 10.67 7.11 3.86
N PHE A 131 10.88 5.80 3.79
CA PHE A 131 11.40 4.98 4.89
C PHE A 131 10.53 4.99 6.17
N GLY A 132 9.29 5.46 6.08
CA GLY A 132 8.32 5.33 7.16
C GLY A 132 7.96 3.87 7.41
N LEU A 133 8.19 3.40 8.64
CA LEU A 133 7.85 2.05 9.08
C LEU A 133 6.45 2.03 9.69
N THR A 134 5.59 1.16 9.15
CA THR A 134 4.27 0.86 9.72
C THR A 134 4.26 -0.57 10.23
N GLU A 135 3.91 -0.76 11.48
CA GLU A 135 3.89 -2.06 12.14
C GLU A 135 2.47 -2.47 12.47
N ILE A 136 2.08 -3.66 12.01
CA ILE A 136 0.76 -4.24 12.22
C ILE A 136 0.88 -5.66 12.74
N ASP A 137 -0.07 -6.08 13.57
CA ASP A 137 -0.15 -7.42 14.14
C ASP A 137 -1.54 -8.01 13.90
N PHE A 138 -1.62 -9.28 13.51
CA PHE A 138 -2.89 -9.98 13.39
C PHE A 138 -3.22 -10.70 14.69
N GLN A 139 -4.18 -10.19 15.41
CA GLN A 139 -4.65 -10.78 16.67
C GLN A 139 -5.59 -11.96 16.39
N VAL A 140 -5.09 -13.16 16.52
CA VAL A 140 -5.84 -14.40 16.23
C VAL A 140 -7.09 -14.53 17.09
N ASP A 141 -7.00 -14.17 18.37
CA ASP A 141 -8.08 -14.32 19.36
C ASP A 141 -9.32 -13.49 19.02
N VAL A 142 -9.12 -12.34 18.40
CA VAL A 142 -10.19 -11.40 18.03
C VAL A 142 -10.42 -11.33 16.51
N GLY A 143 -9.60 -12.01 15.73
CA GLY A 143 -9.75 -12.11 14.28
C GLY A 143 -9.53 -10.80 13.51
N ARG A 144 -8.72 -9.87 14.04
CA ARG A 144 -8.50 -8.56 13.42
C ARG A 144 -7.05 -8.08 13.52
N TRP A 145 -6.72 -7.14 12.65
CA TRP A 145 -5.45 -6.45 12.67
C TRP A 145 -5.39 -5.38 13.77
N LYS A 146 -4.24 -5.25 14.38
CA LYS A 146 -3.88 -4.18 15.31
C LYS A 146 -2.76 -3.36 14.73
N LEU A 147 -2.93 -2.05 14.68
CA LEU A 147 -1.87 -1.11 14.34
C LEU A 147 -1.01 -0.86 15.58
N LEU A 148 0.28 -1.21 15.49
CA LEU A 148 1.25 -1.01 16.58
C LEU A 148 2.02 0.29 16.42
N GLY A 149 2.28 0.71 15.20
CA GLY A 149 2.94 1.96 14.88
C GLY A 149 2.67 2.36 13.44
N PHE A 150 2.60 3.66 13.17
CA PHE A 150 2.37 4.17 11.83
C PHE A 150 3.40 5.21 11.44
N ASN A 151 4.00 5.02 10.25
CA ASN A 151 4.89 5.98 9.61
C ASN A 151 6.05 6.46 10.51
N ASN A 152 6.61 5.57 11.30
CA ASN A 152 7.77 5.88 12.13
C ASN A 152 9.02 5.97 11.22
N VAL A 153 9.57 7.16 11.07
CA VAL A 153 10.83 7.39 10.36
C VAL A 153 11.98 7.16 11.33
N ILE A 154 12.90 6.29 10.97
CA ILE A 154 14.09 5.91 11.75
C ILE A 154 15.28 6.78 11.35
#